data_a2a0b9391a518e19b669501933cebe98
#
_entry.id   a2a0b9391a518e19b669501933cebe98
#
_cell.length_a   1.000
_cell.length_b   1.000
_cell.length_c   1.000
_cell.angle_alpha   90.00
_cell.angle_beta   90.00
_cell.angle_gamma   90.00
#
_symmetry.space_group_name_H-M   'P 1'
#
loop_
_entity.id
_entity.type
_entity.pdbx_description
1 polymer ?
#
loop_
_entity_poly.entity_id
_entity_poly.type
_entity_poly.pdbx_seq_one_letter_code
_entity_poly.pdbx_strand_id
1 'polypeptide(L)'
;MSEYLPEGKLISEQENINILHSLKMLEDAKNSEKILEAKACVCDSSHNLIVDLAGIKGIIPREEGAIGIKDGSVRDIAVISRVNRPVCFVVTDITEDENGKPIVMLSREKAQRKCLDAYISRLRCGDIVPARITHLENFGAFADIGCGIVALMPIDTISVSRIEHPAERFTVGMDIKAVIKSVENGRISLSHKELLGTWEENAERFCAGETVSGIIRNVENYGAFLELTPNLAG
;
A
#
# COMPACT_ATOMS: atom_id res chain seq x y z
N MET A 1 12.88 -1.50 12.57
CA MET A 1 12.12 -1.46 11.31
C MET A 1 11.07 -0.38 11.43
N SER A 2 10.66 0.22 10.33
CA SER A 2 9.58 1.22 10.35
C SER A 2 8.27 0.55 10.77
N GLU A 3 7.59 1.09 11.75
CA GLU A 3 6.26 0.65 12.20
C GLU A 3 5.18 0.95 11.14
N TYR A 4 5.49 1.82 10.18
CA TYR A 4 4.57 2.33 9.17
C TYR A 4 4.85 1.68 7.81
N LEU A 5 4.28 0.49 7.58
CA LEU A 5 4.42 -0.28 6.35
C LEU A 5 3.11 -0.28 5.54
N PRO A 6 3.17 -0.53 4.22
CA PRO A 6 1.96 -0.81 3.43
C PRO A 6 1.15 -1.97 4.00
N GLU A 7 -0.18 -1.89 3.92
CA GLU A 7 -1.08 -2.95 4.37
C GLU A 7 -0.75 -4.30 3.70
N GLY A 8 -0.71 -5.37 4.49
CA GLY A 8 -0.30 -6.71 4.10
C GLY A 8 1.15 -7.07 4.42
N LYS A 9 1.89 -6.17 5.06
CA LYS A 9 3.28 -6.42 5.47
C LYS A 9 3.42 -6.90 6.91
N LEU A 10 2.64 -6.34 7.83
CA LEU A 10 2.71 -6.72 9.24
C LEU A 10 2.00 -8.05 9.52
N ILE A 11 1.02 -8.44 8.71
CA ILE A 11 0.18 -9.61 8.95
C ILE A 11 0.96 -10.92 9.13
N SER A 12 2.11 -11.04 8.49
CA SER A 12 3.01 -12.22 8.57
C SER A 12 4.15 -12.05 9.57
N GLU A 13 4.28 -10.90 10.21
CA GLU A 13 5.33 -10.69 11.22
C GLU A 13 5.01 -11.43 12.51
N GLN A 14 6.00 -12.17 13.04
CA GLN A 14 5.81 -13.00 14.22
C GLN A 14 5.35 -12.22 15.43
N GLU A 15 5.83 -11.00 15.61
CA GLU A 15 5.41 -10.13 16.70
C GLU A 15 3.93 -9.77 16.61
N ASN A 16 3.45 -9.40 15.41
CA ASN A 16 2.05 -9.10 15.15
C ASN A 16 1.17 -10.33 15.45
N ILE A 17 1.58 -11.50 14.93
CA ILE A 17 0.87 -12.77 15.17
C ILE A 17 0.76 -13.06 16.67
N ASN A 18 1.86 -12.95 17.40
CA ASN A 18 1.87 -13.22 18.85
C ASN A 18 0.93 -12.30 19.62
N ILE A 19 0.88 -11.01 19.26
CA ILE A 19 -0.01 -10.04 19.89
C ILE A 19 -1.49 -10.40 19.65
N LEU A 20 -1.84 -10.76 18.41
CA LEU A 20 -3.22 -11.09 18.04
C LEU A 20 -3.75 -12.34 18.77
N HIS A 21 -2.88 -13.26 19.20
CA HIS A 21 -3.26 -14.49 19.90
C HIS A 21 -3.42 -14.32 21.43
N SER A 22 -3.22 -13.12 22.00
CA SER A 22 -3.22 -12.90 23.43
C SER A 22 -3.97 -11.64 23.84
N LEU A 23 -5.06 -11.78 24.61
CA LEU A 23 -5.80 -10.64 25.15
C LEU A 23 -4.91 -9.69 25.95
N LYS A 24 -4.00 -10.23 26.77
CA LYS A 24 -3.06 -9.42 27.54
C LYS A 24 -2.16 -8.58 26.62
N MET A 25 -1.63 -9.19 25.57
CA MET A 25 -0.78 -8.46 24.61
C MET A 25 -1.57 -7.45 23.78
N LEU A 26 -2.86 -7.72 23.51
CA LEU A 26 -3.76 -6.73 22.89
C LEU A 26 -4.03 -5.54 23.82
N GLU A 27 -4.12 -5.77 25.15
CA GLU A 27 -4.24 -4.70 26.13
C GLU A 27 -2.96 -3.86 26.23
N ASP A 28 -1.80 -4.51 26.22
CA ASP A 28 -0.50 -3.82 26.15
C ASP A 28 -0.36 -3.02 24.83
N ALA A 29 -0.83 -3.57 23.72
CA ALA A 29 -0.87 -2.90 22.43
C ALA A 29 -1.83 -1.69 22.41
N LYS A 30 -2.99 -1.78 23.10
CA LYS A 30 -3.89 -0.65 23.34
C LYS A 30 -3.18 0.48 24.07
N ASN A 31 -2.49 0.17 25.17
CA ASN A 31 -1.82 1.16 26.02
C ASN A 31 -0.64 1.85 25.29
N SER A 32 0.05 1.13 24.42
CA SER A 32 1.15 1.66 23.60
C SER A 32 0.69 2.22 22.25
N GLU A 33 -0.61 2.14 21.94
CA GLU A 33 -1.19 2.46 20.63
C GLU A 33 -0.41 1.83 19.46
N LYS A 34 0.02 0.58 19.64
CA LYS A 34 0.78 -0.13 18.62
C LYS A 34 -0.07 -0.39 17.40
N ILE A 35 0.51 -0.18 16.21
CA ILE A 35 -0.16 -0.52 14.95
C ILE A 35 -0.04 -2.02 14.74
N LEU A 36 -1.16 -2.65 14.53
CA LEU A 36 -1.32 -4.07 14.25
C LEU A 36 -2.02 -4.25 12.90
N GLU A 37 -1.96 -5.45 12.38
CA GLU A 37 -2.59 -5.80 11.11
C GLU A 37 -3.26 -7.17 11.18
N ALA A 38 -4.47 -7.25 10.66
CA ALA A 38 -5.19 -8.53 10.50
C ALA A 38 -6.12 -8.45 9.29
N LYS A 39 -6.70 -9.60 8.92
CA LYS A 39 -7.62 -9.68 7.78
C LYS A 39 -9.02 -9.23 8.18
N ALA A 40 -9.58 -8.28 7.43
CA ALA A 40 -11.00 -7.97 7.52
C ALA A 40 -11.82 -9.07 6.83
N CYS A 41 -12.74 -9.70 7.57
CA CYS A 41 -13.48 -10.86 7.09
C CYS A 41 -14.82 -10.48 6.48
N VAL A 42 -15.56 -9.58 7.14
CA VAL A 42 -16.93 -9.20 6.77
C VAL A 42 -17.13 -7.70 7.01
N CYS A 43 -17.99 -7.10 6.19
CA CYS A 43 -18.57 -5.79 6.45
C CYS A 43 -20.07 -6.01 6.79
N ASP A 44 -20.50 -5.54 7.96
CA ASP A 44 -21.89 -5.70 8.39
C ASP A 44 -22.82 -4.67 7.71
N SER A 45 -24.12 -4.75 8.01
CA SER A 45 -25.14 -3.85 7.46
C SER A 45 -24.98 -2.39 7.89
N SER A 46 -24.26 -2.13 8.98
CA SER A 46 -23.90 -0.80 9.48
C SER A 46 -22.54 -0.32 8.96
N HIS A 47 -21.94 -1.05 8.02
CA HIS A 47 -20.63 -0.82 7.43
C HIS A 47 -19.46 -0.93 8.42
N ASN A 48 -19.65 -1.63 9.55
CA ASN A 48 -18.52 -1.96 10.41
C ASN A 48 -17.70 -3.11 9.80
N LEU A 49 -16.39 -3.05 9.87
CA LEU A 49 -15.52 -4.16 9.47
C LEU A 49 -15.30 -5.10 10.65
N ILE A 50 -15.58 -6.37 10.40
CA ILE A 50 -15.29 -7.45 11.34
C ILE A 50 -13.93 -8.05 10.96
N VAL A 51 -13.04 -8.08 11.94
CA VAL A 51 -11.66 -8.53 11.80
C VAL A 51 -11.46 -9.75 12.70
N ASP A 52 -10.79 -10.78 12.20
CA ASP A 52 -10.44 -11.95 12.98
C ASP A 52 -9.06 -11.75 13.63
N LEU A 53 -9.04 -11.70 14.96
CA LEU A 53 -7.85 -11.60 15.78
C LEU A 53 -7.53 -12.98 16.39
N ALA A 54 -7.20 -13.93 15.52
CA ALA A 54 -6.90 -15.30 15.93
C ALA A 54 -8.00 -15.97 16.79
N GLY A 55 -9.25 -15.81 16.36
CA GLY A 55 -10.44 -16.34 17.04
C GLY A 55 -11.11 -15.34 18.00
N ILE A 56 -10.51 -14.19 18.25
CA ILE A 56 -11.14 -13.07 18.97
C ILE A 56 -11.78 -12.13 17.96
N LYS A 57 -13.01 -11.72 18.21
CA LYS A 57 -13.73 -10.79 17.33
C LYS A 57 -13.21 -9.37 17.49
N GLY A 58 -12.61 -8.82 16.42
CA GLY A 58 -12.31 -7.40 16.29
C GLY A 58 -13.40 -6.66 15.52
N ILE A 59 -13.70 -5.42 15.91
CA ILE A 59 -14.66 -4.56 15.21
C ILE A 59 -14.01 -3.21 14.95
N ILE A 60 -13.95 -2.83 13.68
CA ILE A 60 -13.64 -1.46 13.26
C ILE A 60 -14.99 -0.79 12.93
N PRO A 61 -15.49 0.15 13.77
CA PRO A 61 -16.70 0.89 13.45
C PRO A 61 -16.56 1.62 12.11
N ARG A 62 -17.67 1.81 11.40
CA ARG A 62 -17.71 2.51 10.11
C ARG A 62 -16.91 3.81 10.14
N GLU A 63 -17.13 4.62 11.16
CA GLU A 63 -16.50 5.92 11.34
C GLU A 63 -14.98 5.84 11.56
N GLU A 64 -14.50 4.71 12.08
CA GLU A 64 -13.08 4.44 12.33
C GLU A 64 -12.43 3.66 11.16
N GLY A 65 -13.17 3.41 10.07
CA GLY A 65 -12.72 2.60 8.93
C GLY A 65 -11.69 3.26 8.05
N ALA A 66 -11.70 4.60 7.94
CA ALA A 66 -10.70 5.37 7.22
C ALA A 66 -10.80 6.86 7.55
N ILE A 67 -9.71 7.59 7.35
CA ILE A 67 -9.71 9.06 7.38
C ILE A 67 -10.70 9.57 6.34
N GLY A 68 -11.52 10.55 6.71
CA GLY A 68 -12.48 11.20 5.82
C GLY A 68 -13.86 10.55 5.79
N ILE A 69 -14.09 9.42 6.45
CA ILE A 69 -15.43 8.84 6.57
C ILE A 69 -16.33 9.70 7.48
N LYS A 70 -15.80 10.17 8.62
CA LYS A 70 -16.54 10.98 9.60
C LYS A 70 -17.06 12.29 9.01
N ASP A 71 -16.25 12.96 8.21
CA ASP A 71 -16.59 14.25 7.59
C ASP A 71 -17.24 14.11 6.20
N GLY A 72 -17.41 12.87 5.72
CA GLY A 72 -18.04 12.57 4.43
C GLY A 72 -17.17 12.82 3.20
N SER A 73 -15.89 13.18 3.36
CA SER A 73 -14.96 13.37 2.24
C SER A 73 -14.59 12.04 1.57
N VAL A 74 -14.71 10.92 2.29
CA VAL A 74 -14.50 9.56 1.78
C VAL A 74 -15.81 8.77 1.90
N ARG A 75 -16.16 8.04 0.85
CA ARG A 75 -17.38 7.23 0.78
C ARG A 75 -17.17 5.85 1.43
N ASP A 76 -18.26 5.24 1.89
CA ASP A 76 -18.27 3.91 2.54
C ASP A 76 -17.64 2.80 1.69
N ILE A 77 -17.60 2.96 0.37
CA ILE A 77 -16.92 2.01 -0.52
C ILE A 77 -15.44 1.82 -0.14
N ALA A 78 -14.79 2.83 0.45
CA ALA A 78 -13.42 2.72 0.92
C ALA A 78 -13.28 1.74 2.11
N VAL A 79 -14.34 1.58 2.90
CA VAL A 79 -14.42 0.60 4.00
C VAL A 79 -14.81 -0.76 3.44
N ILE A 80 -15.90 -0.83 2.67
CA ILE A 80 -16.45 -2.07 2.09
C ILE A 80 -15.39 -2.80 1.25
N SER A 81 -14.59 -2.07 0.48
CA SER A 81 -13.52 -2.64 -0.36
C SER A 81 -12.37 -3.29 0.41
N ARG A 82 -12.35 -3.17 1.75
CA ARG A 82 -11.34 -3.82 2.60
C ARG A 82 -11.69 -5.26 2.97
N VAL A 83 -12.91 -5.71 2.73
CA VAL A 83 -13.30 -7.11 2.98
C VAL A 83 -12.36 -8.06 2.24
N ASN A 84 -11.94 -9.11 2.94
CA ASN A 84 -10.94 -10.10 2.51
C ASN A 84 -9.52 -9.55 2.27
N ARG A 85 -9.23 -8.32 2.71
CA ARG A 85 -7.89 -7.72 2.64
C ARG A 85 -7.31 -7.51 4.04
N PRO A 86 -5.97 -7.47 4.16
CA PRO A 86 -5.33 -6.99 5.38
C PRO A 86 -5.67 -5.53 5.61
N VAL A 87 -5.87 -5.17 6.88
CA VAL A 87 -6.10 -3.80 7.33
C VAL A 87 -5.26 -3.53 8.56
N CYS A 88 -4.61 -2.38 8.59
CA CYS A 88 -3.91 -1.90 9.77
C CYS A 88 -4.89 -1.24 10.74
N PHE A 89 -4.62 -1.31 12.02
CA PHE A 89 -5.43 -0.69 13.07
C PHE A 89 -4.64 -0.49 14.37
N VAL A 90 -5.18 0.30 15.25
CA VAL A 90 -4.82 0.33 16.68
C VAL A 90 -5.98 -0.20 17.49
N VAL A 91 -5.69 -0.84 18.63
CA VAL A 91 -6.72 -1.25 19.59
C VAL A 91 -7.19 -0.02 20.37
N THR A 92 -8.50 0.21 20.38
CA THR A 92 -9.09 1.35 21.11
C THR A 92 -9.73 0.95 22.42
N ASP A 93 -10.41 -0.19 22.43
CA ASP A 93 -11.04 -0.73 23.64
C ASP A 93 -11.18 -2.25 23.59
N ILE A 94 -11.36 -2.87 24.76
CA ILE A 94 -11.65 -4.30 24.90
C ILE A 94 -12.89 -4.41 25.77
N THR A 95 -13.95 -5.00 25.25
CA THR A 95 -15.26 -5.18 25.88
C THR A 95 -15.66 -6.64 25.84
N GLU A 96 -16.79 -7.00 26.41
CA GLU A 96 -17.39 -8.33 26.34
C GLU A 96 -18.74 -8.28 25.65
N ASP A 97 -19.08 -9.33 24.92
CA ASP A 97 -20.41 -9.51 24.37
C ASP A 97 -21.40 -10.00 25.44
N GLU A 98 -22.68 -10.16 25.07
CA GLU A 98 -23.75 -10.64 25.94
C GLU A 98 -23.46 -12.04 26.55
N ASN A 99 -22.52 -12.80 25.98
CA ASN A 99 -22.12 -14.13 26.42
C ASN A 99 -20.80 -14.12 27.19
N GLY A 100 -20.25 -12.95 27.50
CA GLY A 100 -18.96 -12.79 28.20
C GLY A 100 -17.73 -13.11 27.32
N LYS A 101 -17.90 -13.13 25.97
CA LYS A 101 -16.78 -13.30 25.07
C LYS A 101 -16.13 -11.94 24.76
N PRO A 102 -14.79 -11.88 24.71
CA PRO A 102 -14.09 -10.63 24.43
C PRO A 102 -14.39 -10.12 23.00
N ILE A 103 -14.66 -8.83 22.91
CA ILE A 103 -14.75 -8.06 21.66
C ILE A 103 -13.71 -6.95 21.75
N VAL A 104 -12.89 -6.82 20.71
CA VAL A 104 -11.85 -5.80 20.62
C VAL A 104 -12.29 -4.72 19.66
N MET A 105 -12.40 -3.50 20.16
CA MET A 105 -12.70 -2.33 19.34
C MET A 105 -11.41 -1.80 18.71
N LEU A 106 -11.46 -1.53 17.41
CA LEU A 106 -10.31 -1.20 16.60
C LEU A 106 -10.54 0.12 15.85
N SER A 107 -9.47 0.85 15.56
CA SER A 107 -9.51 2.04 14.71
C SER A 107 -8.43 1.99 13.64
N ARG A 108 -8.86 1.94 12.39
CA ARG A 108 -7.98 2.12 11.23
C ARG A 108 -7.67 3.59 11.00
N GLU A 109 -8.64 4.48 11.25
CA GLU A 109 -8.44 5.93 11.15
C GLU A 109 -7.28 6.40 12.03
N LYS A 110 -7.23 5.95 13.31
CA LYS A 110 -6.13 6.31 14.22
C LYS A 110 -4.78 5.79 13.74
N ALA A 111 -4.71 4.56 13.22
CA ALA A 111 -3.48 4.03 12.63
C ALA A 111 -3.01 4.88 11.44
N GLN A 112 -3.93 5.28 10.57
CA GLN A 112 -3.65 6.16 9.44
C GLN A 112 -3.17 7.55 9.89
N ARG A 113 -3.83 8.17 10.90
CA ARG A 113 -3.39 9.46 11.46
C ARG A 113 -1.98 9.37 12.04
N LYS A 114 -1.70 8.34 12.84
CA LYS A 114 -0.35 8.09 13.34
C LYS A 114 0.68 8.00 12.20
N CYS A 115 0.36 7.27 11.15
CA CYS A 115 1.21 7.14 9.98
C CYS A 115 1.42 8.50 9.28
N LEU A 116 0.36 9.29 9.11
CA LEU A 116 0.46 10.64 8.53
C LEU A 116 1.36 11.54 9.35
N ASP A 117 1.14 11.61 10.66
CA ASP A 117 1.83 12.56 11.54
C ASP A 117 3.30 12.17 11.80
N ALA A 118 3.57 10.89 12.01
CA ALA A 118 4.91 10.44 12.41
C ALA A 118 5.81 10.03 11.24
N TYR A 119 5.24 9.63 10.10
CA TYR A 119 5.99 9.12 8.95
C TYR A 119 5.78 9.95 7.69
N ILE A 120 4.55 10.05 7.19
CA ILE A 120 4.27 10.69 5.90
C ILE A 120 4.63 12.19 5.91
N SER A 121 4.36 12.90 7.01
CA SER A 121 4.69 14.32 7.16
C SER A 121 6.19 14.64 7.09
N ARG A 122 7.03 13.64 7.29
CA ARG A 122 8.51 13.78 7.27
C ARG A 122 9.10 13.44 5.92
N LEU A 123 8.34 12.84 5.01
CA LEU A 123 8.82 12.47 3.69
C LEU A 123 9.14 13.71 2.84
N ARG A 124 10.25 13.62 2.11
CA ARG A 124 10.74 14.66 1.24
C ARG A 124 10.89 14.15 -0.19
N CYS A 125 10.89 15.07 -1.15
CA CYS A 125 11.24 14.76 -2.53
C CYS A 125 12.61 14.09 -2.58
N GLY A 126 12.71 12.95 -3.27
CA GLY A 126 13.91 12.12 -3.37
C GLY A 126 13.98 10.95 -2.38
N ASP A 127 13.12 10.93 -1.34
CA ASP A 127 13.09 9.79 -0.40
C ASP A 127 12.60 8.53 -1.11
N ILE A 128 13.25 7.39 -0.78
CA ILE A 128 12.84 6.08 -1.27
C ILE A 128 12.01 5.39 -0.19
N VAL A 129 10.77 5.03 -0.55
CA VAL A 129 9.82 4.39 0.37
C VAL A 129 9.39 3.02 -0.15
N PRO A 130 9.10 2.06 0.75
CA PRO A 130 8.39 0.85 0.37
C PRO A 130 6.96 1.23 -0.03
N ALA A 131 6.45 0.57 -1.08
CA ALA A 131 5.10 0.80 -1.55
C ALA A 131 4.47 -0.52 -2.04
N ARG A 132 3.16 -0.64 -1.94
CA ARG A 132 2.40 -1.78 -2.47
C ARG A 132 1.35 -1.28 -3.46
N ILE A 133 1.36 -1.83 -4.66
CA ILE A 133 0.39 -1.48 -5.71
C ILE A 133 -1.01 -1.91 -5.26
N THR A 134 -1.93 -0.95 -5.18
CA THR A 134 -3.32 -1.17 -4.76
C THR A 134 -4.30 -1.17 -5.92
N HIS A 135 -4.02 -0.35 -6.94
CA HIS A 135 -4.90 -0.16 -8.09
C HIS A 135 -4.12 0.34 -9.30
N LEU A 136 -4.56 -0.01 -10.51
CA LEU A 136 -3.95 0.39 -11.79
C LEU A 136 -5.01 1.04 -12.66
N GLU A 137 -4.68 2.23 -13.19
CA GLU A 137 -5.51 3.00 -14.11
C GLU A 137 -4.69 3.40 -15.34
N ASN A 138 -5.32 3.76 -16.44
CA ASN A 138 -4.64 4.14 -17.67
C ASN A 138 -3.67 5.32 -17.50
N PHE A 139 -3.93 6.21 -16.53
CA PHE A 139 -3.12 7.38 -16.25
C PHE A 139 -2.03 7.17 -15.19
N GLY A 140 -2.01 6.02 -14.52
CA GLY A 140 -1.01 5.73 -13.51
C GLY A 140 -1.38 4.59 -12.57
N ALA A 141 -0.49 4.32 -11.61
CA ALA A 141 -0.67 3.33 -10.55
C ALA A 141 -0.91 4.02 -9.20
N PHE A 142 -1.78 3.43 -8.39
CA PHE A 142 -1.96 3.80 -7.00
C PHE A 142 -1.19 2.82 -6.11
N ALA A 143 -0.42 3.35 -5.18
CA ALA A 143 0.36 2.55 -4.27
C ALA A 143 0.17 3.00 -2.82
N ASP A 144 -0.03 2.04 -1.93
CA ASP A 144 -0.02 2.23 -0.49
C ASP A 144 1.43 2.42 -0.03
N ILE A 145 1.71 3.53 0.63
CA ILE A 145 3.04 3.89 1.14
C ILE A 145 3.15 3.77 2.66
N GLY A 146 2.08 3.34 3.32
CA GLY A 146 2.02 3.09 4.76
C GLY A 146 0.59 3.13 5.30
N CYS A 147 0.20 2.12 6.05
CA CYS A 147 -1.10 2.02 6.75
C CYS A 147 -2.33 2.28 5.86
N GLY A 148 -2.27 1.90 4.58
CA GLY A 148 -3.35 2.14 3.61
C GLY A 148 -3.45 3.59 3.13
N ILE A 149 -2.43 4.41 3.31
CA ILE A 149 -2.32 5.75 2.74
C ILE A 149 -1.82 5.62 1.31
N VAL A 150 -2.69 5.97 0.36
CA VAL A 150 -2.47 5.75 -1.06
C VAL A 150 -1.91 7.00 -1.72
N ALA A 151 -0.84 6.83 -2.51
CA ALA A 151 -0.23 7.84 -3.33
C ALA A 151 -0.33 7.48 -4.82
N LEU A 152 -0.33 8.48 -5.69
CA LEU A 152 -0.40 8.31 -7.15
C LEU A 152 1.01 8.25 -7.74
N MET A 153 1.24 7.30 -8.62
CA MET A 153 2.38 7.20 -9.50
C MET A 153 1.91 7.41 -10.94
N PRO A 154 2.06 8.61 -11.53
CA PRO A 154 1.67 8.87 -12.92
C PRO A 154 2.39 7.95 -13.89
N ILE A 155 1.74 7.61 -15.02
CA ILE A 155 2.27 6.64 -16.00
C ILE A 155 3.65 7.03 -16.55
N ASP A 156 3.92 8.32 -16.73
CA ASP A 156 5.19 8.89 -17.20
C ASP A 156 6.33 8.78 -16.17
N THR A 157 6.01 8.40 -14.91
CA THR A 157 6.97 8.23 -13.83
C THR A 157 7.26 6.76 -13.51
N ILE A 158 6.61 5.83 -14.21
CA ILE A 158 6.78 4.38 -13.99
C ILE A 158 8.07 3.86 -14.64
N SER A 159 8.28 4.22 -15.91
CA SER A 159 9.51 3.85 -16.64
C SER A 159 9.89 4.93 -17.66
N VAL A 160 11.12 4.88 -18.13
CA VAL A 160 11.61 5.77 -19.21
C VAL A 160 11.01 5.33 -20.54
N SER A 161 11.00 4.03 -20.81
CA SER A 161 10.32 3.49 -22.00
C SER A 161 8.83 3.75 -21.90
N ARG A 162 8.23 4.22 -22.99
CA ARG A 162 6.80 4.48 -23.08
C ARG A 162 6.01 3.18 -22.88
N ILE A 163 5.03 3.25 -22.00
CA ILE A 163 4.06 2.17 -21.75
C ILE A 163 2.66 2.70 -22.01
N GLU A 164 1.76 1.83 -22.45
CA GLU A 164 0.35 2.20 -22.71
C GLU A 164 -0.51 2.06 -21.44
N HIS A 165 -0.12 1.12 -20.57
CA HIS A 165 -0.82 0.87 -19.32
C HIS A 165 0.15 0.46 -18.22
N PRO A 166 -0.05 0.88 -16.95
CA PRO A 166 0.80 0.48 -15.82
C PRO A 166 0.90 -1.03 -15.59
N ALA A 167 -0.11 -1.81 -16.04
CA ALA A 167 -0.09 -3.28 -15.97
C ALA A 167 1.05 -3.93 -16.74
N GLU A 168 1.72 -3.20 -17.63
CA GLU A 168 2.93 -3.68 -18.31
C GLU A 168 4.13 -3.78 -17.38
N ARG A 169 4.09 -3.11 -16.23
CA ARG A 169 5.17 -3.07 -15.24
C ARG A 169 4.76 -3.61 -13.89
N PHE A 170 3.51 -3.43 -13.51
CA PHE A 170 3.02 -3.72 -12.17
C PHE A 170 1.80 -4.64 -12.18
N THR A 171 1.64 -5.37 -11.10
CA THR A 171 0.41 -6.11 -10.77
C THR A 171 -0.14 -5.62 -9.43
N VAL A 172 -1.46 -5.66 -9.27
CA VAL A 172 -2.09 -5.33 -8.00
C VAL A 172 -1.59 -6.27 -6.89
N GLY A 173 -1.18 -5.70 -5.76
CA GLY A 173 -0.56 -6.44 -4.65
C GLY A 173 0.96 -6.55 -4.75
N MET A 174 1.58 -6.11 -5.84
CA MET A 174 3.04 -6.12 -6.00
C MET A 174 3.70 -5.15 -5.03
N ASP A 175 4.76 -5.61 -4.38
CA ASP A 175 5.63 -4.80 -3.53
C ASP A 175 6.74 -4.19 -4.36
N ILE A 176 6.90 -2.87 -4.24
CA ILE A 176 7.90 -2.09 -4.95
C ILE A 176 8.61 -1.13 -4.00
N LYS A 177 9.70 -0.54 -4.47
CA LYS A 177 10.23 0.71 -3.94
C LYS A 177 9.78 1.85 -4.85
N ALA A 178 9.49 3.01 -4.28
CA ALA A 178 9.14 4.20 -5.02
C ALA A 178 9.89 5.41 -4.47
N VAL A 179 10.13 6.39 -5.33
CA VAL A 179 10.72 7.68 -4.96
C VAL A 179 9.59 8.67 -4.77
N ILE A 180 9.66 9.48 -3.71
CA ILE A 180 8.76 10.62 -3.53
C ILE A 180 9.12 11.70 -4.55
N LYS A 181 8.24 11.96 -5.52
CA LYS A 181 8.45 12.98 -6.57
C LYS A 181 8.02 14.37 -6.11
N SER A 182 6.87 14.47 -5.48
CA SER A 182 6.36 15.72 -4.89
C SER A 182 5.44 15.45 -3.71
N VAL A 183 5.35 16.44 -2.82
CA VAL A 183 4.39 16.49 -1.72
C VAL A 183 3.70 17.84 -1.78
N GLU A 184 2.48 17.88 -2.30
CA GLU A 184 1.72 19.13 -2.53
C GLU A 184 0.31 19.00 -1.98
N ASN A 185 -0.09 19.95 -1.14
CA ASN A 185 -1.45 20.02 -0.56
C ASN A 185 -1.92 18.67 0.06
N GLY A 186 -1.01 17.95 0.73
CA GLY A 186 -1.30 16.65 1.32
C GLY A 186 -1.41 15.50 0.32
N ARG A 187 -1.15 15.75 -0.97
CA ARG A 187 -1.08 14.72 -2.02
C ARG A 187 0.37 14.37 -2.30
N ILE A 188 0.66 13.09 -2.37
CA ILE A 188 1.98 12.57 -2.67
C ILE A 188 1.97 11.99 -4.07
N SER A 189 2.94 12.42 -4.88
CA SER A 189 3.23 11.84 -6.17
C SER A 189 4.48 10.98 -6.09
N LEU A 190 4.43 9.81 -6.69
CA LEU A 190 5.51 8.81 -6.69
C LEU A 190 6.18 8.73 -8.05
N SER A 191 7.39 8.21 -8.05
CA SER A 191 8.12 7.81 -9.24
C SER A 191 8.84 6.48 -9.01
N HIS A 192 9.03 5.71 -10.07
CA HIS A 192 9.76 4.44 -10.04
C HIS A 192 10.93 4.42 -11.01
N LYS A 193 10.84 5.19 -12.09
CA LYS A 193 11.84 5.19 -13.17
C LYS A 193 13.26 5.51 -12.72
N GLU A 194 13.41 6.35 -11.69
CA GLU A 194 14.72 6.71 -11.13
C GLU A 194 15.45 5.51 -10.49
N LEU A 195 14.68 4.48 -10.08
CA LEU A 195 15.22 3.26 -9.47
C LEU A 195 15.64 2.20 -10.49
N LEU A 196 15.36 2.42 -11.78
CA LEU A 196 15.65 1.47 -12.86
C LEU A 196 16.99 1.75 -13.53
N GLY A 197 17.74 2.75 -13.06
CA GLY A 197 18.99 3.22 -13.66
C GLY A 197 18.77 4.16 -14.85
N THR A 198 19.86 4.81 -15.29
CA THR A 198 19.85 5.65 -16.48
C THR A 198 19.85 4.82 -17.76
N TRP A 199 19.62 5.46 -18.92
CA TRP A 199 19.74 4.80 -20.21
C TRP A 199 21.16 4.27 -20.43
N GLU A 200 22.19 5.06 -20.10
CA GLU A 200 23.60 4.72 -20.23
C GLU A 200 23.95 3.50 -19.38
N GLU A 201 23.58 3.50 -18.10
CA GLU A 201 23.82 2.36 -17.18
C GLU A 201 23.14 1.07 -17.67
N ASN A 202 22.00 1.18 -18.32
CA ASN A 202 21.32 0.04 -18.89
C ASN A 202 21.96 -0.38 -20.21
N ALA A 203 22.43 0.56 -21.04
CA ALA A 203 23.09 0.28 -22.31
C ALA A 203 24.45 -0.40 -22.14
N GLU A 204 25.22 -0.05 -21.10
CA GLU A 204 26.52 -0.67 -20.77
C GLU A 204 26.45 -2.18 -20.52
N ARG A 205 25.25 -2.71 -20.27
CA ARG A 205 25.03 -4.16 -20.08
C ARG A 205 25.06 -4.95 -21.37
N PHE A 206 25.03 -4.28 -22.52
CA PHE A 206 24.95 -4.90 -23.85
C PHE A 206 26.15 -4.50 -24.71
N CYS A 207 26.68 -5.45 -25.48
CA CYS A 207 27.81 -5.23 -26.37
C CYS A 207 27.38 -5.34 -27.83
N ALA A 208 28.02 -4.58 -28.72
CA ALA A 208 27.80 -4.67 -30.14
C ALA A 208 28.14 -6.08 -30.68
N GLY A 209 27.21 -6.68 -31.42
CA GLY A 209 27.33 -8.05 -31.95
C GLY A 209 26.79 -9.15 -31.02
N GLU A 210 26.27 -8.80 -29.85
CA GLU A 210 25.61 -9.72 -28.92
C GLU A 210 24.20 -10.06 -29.39
N THR A 211 23.78 -11.31 -29.17
CA THR A 211 22.38 -11.72 -29.38
C THR A 211 21.56 -11.41 -28.14
N VAL A 212 20.56 -10.56 -28.26
CA VAL A 212 19.71 -10.12 -27.17
C VAL A 212 18.26 -10.51 -27.40
N SER A 213 17.50 -10.62 -26.32
CA SER A 213 16.04 -10.74 -26.36
C SER A 213 15.40 -9.43 -25.90
N GLY A 214 14.28 -9.06 -26.50
CA GLY A 214 13.56 -7.83 -26.15
C GLY A 214 12.06 -7.97 -26.40
N ILE A 215 11.30 -7.02 -25.88
CA ILE A 215 9.84 -6.91 -26.10
C ILE A 215 9.61 -5.93 -27.25
N ILE A 216 8.91 -6.35 -28.29
CA ILE A 216 8.48 -5.45 -29.36
C ILE A 216 7.39 -4.54 -28.80
N ARG A 217 7.66 -3.23 -28.79
CA ARG A 217 6.74 -2.19 -28.30
C ARG A 217 5.91 -1.57 -29.39
N ASN A 218 6.52 -1.35 -30.56
CA ASN A 218 5.84 -0.79 -31.69
C ASN A 218 6.49 -1.30 -32.99
N VAL A 219 5.70 -1.39 -34.08
CA VAL A 219 6.16 -1.75 -35.39
C VAL A 219 5.74 -0.66 -36.37
N GLU A 220 6.72 0.01 -36.95
CA GLU A 220 6.53 1.05 -37.97
C GLU A 220 7.02 0.56 -39.36
N ASN A 221 6.68 1.30 -40.42
CA ASN A 221 7.07 0.94 -41.77
C ASN A 221 8.60 0.88 -41.99
N TYR A 222 9.35 1.55 -41.11
CA TYR A 222 10.82 1.66 -41.17
C TYR A 222 11.54 0.76 -40.14
N GLY A 223 10.84 0.08 -39.25
CA GLY A 223 11.45 -0.80 -38.25
C GLY A 223 10.56 -1.13 -37.08
N ALA A 224 11.08 -1.94 -36.16
CA ALA A 224 10.42 -2.30 -34.92
C ALA A 224 11.18 -1.69 -33.72
N PHE A 225 10.45 -1.10 -32.82
CA PHE A 225 11.01 -0.63 -31.54
C PHE A 225 11.03 -1.78 -30.53
N LEU A 226 12.24 -2.13 -30.07
CA LEU A 226 12.45 -3.17 -29.08
C LEU A 226 12.82 -2.55 -27.73
N GLU A 227 12.20 -3.05 -26.68
CA GLU A 227 12.61 -2.77 -25.31
C GLU A 227 13.46 -3.92 -24.79
N LEU A 228 14.72 -3.66 -24.47
CA LEU A 228 15.67 -4.62 -23.89
C LEU A 228 15.55 -4.64 -22.36
N THR A 229 15.37 -3.46 -21.76
CA THR A 229 15.05 -3.27 -20.34
C THR A 229 14.04 -2.13 -20.19
N PRO A 230 13.35 -1.97 -19.03
CA PRO A 230 12.37 -0.90 -18.83
C PRO A 230 12.87 0.53 -19.08
N ASN A 231 14.19 0.75 -19.08
CA ASN A 231 14.82 2.04 -19.36
C ASN A 231 15.70 2.03 -20.62
N LEU A 232 15.65 0.98 -21.41
CA LEU A 232 16.43 0.86 -22.66
C LEU A 232 15.53 0.32 -23.76
N ALA A 233 15.11 1.20 -24.64
CA ALA A 233 14.36 0.89 -25.85
C ALA A 233 14.99 1.58 -27.06
N GLY A 234 14.95 0.96 -28.23
CA GLY A 234 15.46 1.49 -29.50
C GLY A 234 14.86 0.78 -30.71
#